data_51ad35c6a6b714536f4ed1c3424d780f
#
_entry.id   51ad35c6a6b714536f4ed1c3424d780f
#
_cell.length_a   1.000
_cell.length_b   1.000
_cell.length_c   1.000
_cell.angle_alpha   90.00
_cell.angle_beta   90.00
_cell.angle_gamma   90.00
#
_symmetry.space_group_name_H-M   'P 1'
#
loop_
_entity.id
_entity.type
_entity.pdbx_description
1 polymer ?
#
loop_
_entity_poly.entity_id
_entity_poly.type
_entity_poly.pdbx_seq_one_letter_code
_entity_poly.pdbx_strand_id
1 'polypeptide(L)'
;MSRTLVFAHRGANREAAENTRTAFDKALAYPIDGIETDVQLSRDEVAVLWHDRDLKKLKLPGKHIDDFDHAQLRAMDFAAHFAGPGASEGVMSLQEFIAAYRARCRLLLEIKIRDWEAAARGELKVRQTLELVGATTDDRILVSSFNPAGLDYAHRVAPAFPLVLNLEPEHDLNDARRALDMQPYLHGLCMHISTLDADMVALLRGRNKSIAVYTCNTDEEISRALVLGVDVLISDVPQKALQMRDR
;
A
#
# COMPACT_ATOMS: atom_id res chain seq x y z
N MET A 1 -13.60 17.80 11.44
CA MET A 1 -12.62 16.97 10.75
C MET A 1 -13.13 15.53 10.74
N SER A 2 -12.97 14.78 9.66
CA SER A 2 -13.29 13.34 9.64
C SER A 2 -12.32 12.60 10.57
N ARG A 3 -12.75 11.45 11.10
CA ARG A 3 -11.89 10.58 11.93
C ARG A 3 -10.77 10.01 11.06
N THR A 4 -9.53 10.05 11.52
CA THR A 4 -8.38 9.41 10.86
C THR A 4 -8.62 7.90 10.74
N LEU A 5 -8.47 7.36 9.53
CA LEU A 5 -8.56 5.92 9.27
C LEU A 5 -7.21 5.25 9.59
N VAL A 6 -7.25 4.10 10.27
CA VAL A 6 -6.05 3.30 10.58
C VAL A 6 -5.98 2.11 9.65
N PHE A 7 -4.91 2.05 8.86
CA PHE A 7 -4.64 0.94 7.94
C PHE A 7 -3.48 0.08 8.47
N ALA A 8 -3.67 -1.23 8.43
CA ALA A 8 -2.63 -2.20 8.74
C ALA A 8 -1.68 -2.34 7.54
N HIS A 9 -0.41 -1.99 7.72
CA HIS A 9 0.65 -2.05 6.74
C HIS A 9 1.02 -3.51 6.44
N ARG A 10 0.64 -4.03 5.26
CA ARG A 10 0.83 -5.43 4.86
C ARG A 10 0.19 -6.43 5.83
N GLY A 11 -0.92 -6.02 6.47
CA GLY A 11 -1.54 -6.76 7.56
C GLY A 11 -0.93 -6.48 8.93
N ALA A 12 -1.17 -7.34 9.92
CA ALA A 12 -0.53 -7.26 11.24
C ALA A 12 0.90 -7.82 11.16
N ASN A 13 1.79 -7.13 10.46
CA ASN A 13 3.13 -7.61 10.08
C ASN A 13 4.11 -7.78 11.25
N ARG A 14 3.75 -7.32 12.46
CA ARG A 14 4.48 -7.61 13.70
C ARG A 14 4.01 -8.88 14.40
N GLU A 15 2.92 -9.47 13.91
CA GLU A 15 2.29 -10.65 14.52
C GLU A 15 2.28 -11.86 13.57
N ALA A 16 2.51 -11.63 12.28
CA ALA A 16 2.64 -12.65 11.23
C ALA A 16 3.49 -12.10 10.08
N ALA A 17 3.91 -12.97 9.16
CA ALA A 17 4.64 -12.56 7.97
C ALA A 17 3.81 -11.58 7.12
N GLU A 18 4.44 -10.48 6.69
CA GLU A 18 3.82 -9.45 5.86
C GLU A 18 3.21 -10.01 4.57
N ASN A 19 2.12 -9.41 4.08
CA ASN A 19 1.47 -9.78 2.82
C ASN A 19 0.96 -11.25 2.77
N THR A 20 0.73 -11.87 3.92
CA THR A 20 0.16 -13.22 4.04
C THR A 20 -1.28 -13.18 4.51
N ARG A 21 -2.04 -14.26 4.24
CA ARG A 21 -3.41 -14.42 4.74
C ARG A 21 -3.46 -14.30 6.27
N THR A 22 -2.53 -14.96 6.96
CA THR A 22 -2.45 -14.89 8.43
C THR A 22 -2.27 -13.47 8.92
N ALA A 23 -1.41 -12.65 8.28
CA ALA A 23 -1.22 -11.25 8.66
C ALA A 23 -2.49 -10.42 8.45
N PHE A 24 -3.20 -10.62 7.34
CA PHE A 24 -4.43 -9.90 7.05
C PHE A 24 -5.58 -10.30 7.99
N ASP A 25 -5.76 -11.60 8.25
CA ASP A 25 -6.79 -12.08 9.17
C ASP A 25 -6.54 -11.64 10.60
N LYS A 26 -5.27 -11.61 11.06
CA LYS A 26 -4.89 -11.05 12.35
C LYS A 26 -5.19 -9.55 12.43
N ALA A 27 -4.89 -8.79 11.38
CA ALA A 27 -5.20 -7.36 11.34
C ALA A 27 -6.71 -7.11 11.50
N LEU A 28 -7.55 -7.92 10.88
CA LEU A 28 -9.00 -7.82 10.98
C LEU A 28 -9.60 -8.33 12.31
N ALA A 29 -8.79 -8.92 13.19
CA ALA A 29 -9.19 -9.16 14.58
C ALA A 29 -9.27 -7.86 15.39
N TYR A 30 -8.65 -6.78 14.90
CA TYR A 30 -8.78 -5.42 15.42
C TYR A 30 -9.81 -4.63 14.60
N PRO A 31 -10.44 -3.59 15.16
CA PRO A 31 -11.39 -2.74 14.42
C PRO A 31 -10.66 -1.74 13.48
N ILE A 32 -9.75 -2.24 12.65
CA ILE A 32 -9.04 -1.45 11.65
C ILE A 32 -10.00 -0.95 10.56
N ASP A 33 -9.67 0.18 9.96
CA ASP A 33 -10.45 0.75 8.87
C ASP A 33 -10.06 0.19 7.50
N GLY A 34 -8.80 -0.26 7.36
CA GLY A 34 -8.31 -0.80 6.09
C GLY A 34 -7.00 -1.58 6.20
N ILE A 35 -6.64 -2.16 5.07
CA ILE A 35 -5.38 -2.89 4.88
C ILE A 35 -4.65 -2.26 3.70
N GLU A 36 -3.35 -2.04 3.87
CA GLU A 36 -2.43 -1.71 2.79
C GLU A 36 -1.66 -2.97 2.37
N THR A 37 -1.35 -3.12 1.06
CA THR A 37 -0.59 -4.25 0.51
C THR A 37 0.13 -3.88 -0.78
N ASP A 38 1.16 -4.66 -1.14
CA ASP A 38 2.06 -4.42 -2.26
C ASP A 38 1.78 -5.36 -3.43
N VAL A 39 1.60 -4.83 -4.63
CA VAL A 39 1.28 -5.58 -5.85
C VAL A 39 2.49 -5.66 -6.76
N GLN A 40 2.89 -6.88 -7.12
CA GLN A 40 3.91 -7.19 -8.11
C GLN A 40 3.39 -8.22 -9.13
N LEU A 41 4.21 -8.58 -10.13
CA LEU A 41 3.92 -9.66 -11.07
C LEU A 41 4.91 -10.81 -10.92
N SER A 42 4.40 -12.05 -10.96
CA SER A 42 5.19 -13.24 -11.24
C SER A 42 5.77 -13.24 -12.66
N ARG A 43 6.59 -14.25 -13.02
CA ARG A 43 7.13 -14.40 -14.37
C ARG A 43 6.03 -14.59 -15.42
N ASP A 44 5.01 -15.38 -15.09
CA ASP A 44 3.83 -15.66 -15.91
C ASP A 44 2.73 -14.58 -15.76
N GLU A 45 3.14 -13.38 -15.29
CA GLU A 45 2.33 -12.16 -15.25
C GLU A 45 1.08 -12.24 -14.36
N VAL A 46 1.07 -13.09 -13.35
CA VAL A 46 0.01 -13.09 -12.33
C VAL A 46 0.31 -12.02 -11.27
N ALA A 47 -0.67 -11.18 -10.94
CA ALA A 47 -0.54 -10.20 -9.87
C ALA A 47 -0.51 -10.89 -8.50
N VAL A 48 0.59 -10.68 -7.75
CA VAL A 48 0.89 -11.31 -6.45
C VAL A 48 1.27 -10.27 -5.42
N LEU A 49 1.15 -10.63 -4.14
CA LEU A 49 1.43 -9.72 -3.03
C LEU A 49 2.83 -9.97 -2.45
N TRP A 50 3.73 -9.02 -2.65
CA TRP A 50 5.09 -9.05 -2.11
C TRP A 50 5.74 -7.66 -2.20
N HIS A 51 6.42 -7.21 -1.14
CA HIS A 51 7.03 -5.88 -1.12
C HIS A 51 8.33 -5.79 -1.93
N ASP A 52 9.30 -6.64 -1.59
CA ASP A 52 10.64 -6.59 -2.19
C ASP A 52 10.59 -7.20 -3.61
N ARG A 53 11.47 -6.76 -4.51
CA ARG A 53 11.68 -7.51 -5.74
C ARG A 53 12.38 -8.83 -5.44
N ASP A 54 13.38 -8.78 -4.58
CA ASP A 54 14.21 -9.93 -4.25
C ASP A 54 13.54 -10.88 -3.24
N LEU A 55 14.02 -12.11 -3.21
CA LEU A 55 13.55 -13.15 -2.32
C LEU A 55 14.57 -13.47 -1.21
N LYS A 56 15.43 -12.51 -0.84
CA LYS A 56 16.42 -12.68 0.25
C LYS A 56 15.77 -13.06 1.57
N LYS A 57 14.60 -12.49 1.88
CA LYS A 57 13.81 -12.84 3.07
C LYS A 57 13.47 -14.33 3.10
N LEU A 58 13.32 -14.97 1.94
CA LEU A 58 13.09 -16.42 1.81
C LEU A 58 14.38 -17.24 1.68
N LYS A 59 15.53 -16.64 1.99
CA LYS A 59 16.87 -17.27 1.87
C LYS A 59 17.22 -17.67 0.44
N LEU A 60 16.71 -16.96 -0.55
CA LEU A 60 16.99 -17.13 -1.98
C LEU A 60 17.73 -15.91 -2.54
N PRO A 61 19.03 -15.69 -2.17
CA PRO A 61 19.78 -14.52 -2.62
C PRO A 61 19.96 -14.54 -4.15
N GLY A 62 19.81 -13.37 -4.77
CA GLY A 62 19.90 -13.20 -6.22
C GLY A 62 18.71 -13.74 -7.01
N LYS A 63 17.66 -14.18 -6.33
CA LYS A 63 16.37 -14.53 -6.93
C LYS A 63 15.36 -13.41 -6.70
N HIS A 64 14.44 -13.26 -7.66
CA HIS A 64 13.43 -12.23 -7.68
C HIS A 64 12.04 -12.84 -7.83
N ILE A 65 11.02 -12.09 -7.48
CA ILE A 65 9.62 -12.51 -7.60
C ILE A 65 9.26 -12.86 -9.06
N ASP A 66 9.82 -12.12 -10.00
CA ASP A 66 9.63 -12.26 -11.44
C ASP A 66 10.51 -13.32 -12.12
N ASP A 67 11.31 -14.06 -11.36
CA ASP A 67 12.04 -15.25 -11.84
C ASP A 67 11.17 -16.51 -11.85
N PHE A 68 10.03 -16.50 -11.19
CA PHE A 68 9.20 -17.67 -10.94
C PHE A 68 7.75 -17.48 -11.41
N ASP A 69 7.15 -18.55 -11.93
CA ASP A 69 5.72 -18.58 -12.20
C ASP A 69 4.92 -18.61 -10.90
N HIS A 70 3.68 -18.14 -10.94
CA HIS A 70 2.80 -18.09 -9.78
C HIS A 70 2.67 -19.45 -9.08
N ALA A 71 2.55 -20.55 -9.84
CA ALA A 71 2.48 -21.90 -9.26
C ALA A 71 3.73 -22.26 -8.45
N GLN A 72 4.92 -21.82 -8.90
CA GLN A 72 6.19 -22.02 -8.18
C GLN A 72 6.24 -21.16 -6.90
N LEU A 73 5.84 -19.88 -6.98
CA LEU A 73 5.77 -19.00 -5.82
C LEU A 73 4.79 -19.51 -4.76
N ARG A 74 3.66 -20.07 -5.18
CA ARG A 74 2.69 -20.69 -4.25
C ARG A 74 3.22 -21.91 -3.51
N ALA A 75 4.18 -22.61 -4.09
CA ALA A 75 4.83 -23.77 -3.47
C ALA A 75 5.97 -23.40 -2.51
N MET A 76 6.42 -22.13 -2.49
CA MET A 76 7.42 -21.62 -1.57
C MET A 76 6.74 -21.15 -0.27
N ASP A 77 7.52 -21.13 0.82
CA ASP A 77 7.06 -20.61 2.11
C ASP A 77 7.36 -19.11 2.23
N PHE A 78 6.36 -18.27 1.93
CA PHE A 78 6.45 -16.82 2.07
C PHE A 78 6.34 -16.34 3.53
N ALA A 79 6.00 -17.23 4.47
CA ALA A 79 5.99 -16.95 5.89
C ALA A 79 7.33 -17.27 6.58
N ALA A 80 8.27 -17.95 5.90
CA ALA A 80 9.52 -18.45 6.48
C ALA A 80 10.45 -17.38 7.11
N HIS A 81 10.29 -16.11 6.75
CA HIS A 81 11.10 -15.02 7.30
C HIS A 81 10.57 -14.48 8.63
N PHE A 82 9.36 -14.84 9.03
CA PHE A 82 8.78 -14.40 10.29
C PHE A 82 9.24 -15.30 11.44
N ALA A 83 9.76 -14.69 12.51
CA ALA A 83 10.36 -15.43 13.64
C ALA A 83 9.34 -16.03 14.63
N GLY A 84 8.03 -15.90 14.36
CA GLY A 84 6.95 -16.39 15.23
C GLY A 84 6.42 -17.75 14.80
N PRO A 85 5.56 -18.38 15.63
CA PRO A 85 4.85 -19.58 15.25
C PRO A 85 3.88 -19.28 14.10
N GLY A 86 3.89 -20.09 13.07
CA GLY A 86 2.99 -19.97 11.91
C GLY A 86 3.07 -21.19 11.02
N ALA A 87 2.04 -21.39 10.23
CA ALA A 87 2.06 -22.37 9.15
C ALA A 87 2.81 -21.79 7.95
N SER A 88 3.38 -22.67 7.13
CA SER A 88 3.89 -22.29 5.82
C SER A 88 2.76 -21.71 4.97
N GLU A 89 3.00 -20.56 4.32
CA GLU A 89 2.05 -19.92 3.42
C GLU A 89 2.73 -19.59 2.09
N GLY A 90 2.09 -19.98 0.99
CA GLY A 90 2.49 -19.56 -0.35
C GLY A 90 2.16 -18.09 -0.61
N VAL A 91 2.75 -17.52 -1.69
CA VAL A 91 2.39 -16.16 -2.10
C VAL A 91 0.87 -16.05 -2.34
N MET A 92 0.27 -14.98 -1.88
CA MET A 92 -1.14 -14.67 -2.15
C MET A 92 -1.26 -13.90 -3.46
N SER A 93 -2.21 -14.28 -4.33
CA SER A 93 -2.53 -13.46 -5.50
C SER A 93 -3.39 -12.25 -5.12
N LEU A 94 -3.31 -11.19 -5.93
CA LEU A 94 -4.18 -10.00 -5.76
C LEU A 94 -5.65 -10.38 -5.89
N GLN A 95 -6.00 -11.32 -6.79
CA GLN A 95 -7.36 -11.81 -6.95
C GLN A 95 -7.90 -12.46 -5.67
N GLU A 96 -7.11 -13.32 -5.03
CA GLU A 96 -7.47 -13.96 -3.75
C GLU A 96 -7.63 -12.93 -2.64
N PHE A 97 -6.75 -11.91 -2.60
CA PHE A 97 -6.81 -10.83 -1.62
C PHE A 97 -8.08 -9.99 -1.77
N ILE A 98 -8.37 -9.52 -2.97
CA ILE A 98 -9.58 -8.72 -3.24
C ILE A 98 -10.84 -9.53 -2.90
N ALA A 99 -10.91 -10.80 -3.32
CA ALA A 99 -12.05 -11.66 -3.03
C ALA A 99 -12.27 -11.86 -1.52
N ALA A 100 -11.20 -11.94 -0.73
CA ALA A 100 -11.29 -12.17 0.71
C ALA A 100 -11.61 -10.91 1.52
N TYR A 101 -11.12 -9.72 1.10
CA TYR A 101 -11.04 -8.55 2.00
C TYR A 101 -11.85 -7.33 1.54
N ARG A 102 -12.17 -7.16 0.24
CA ARG A 102 -12.86 -5.95 -0.26
C ARG A 102 -14.21 -5.67 0.39
N ALA A 103 -14.93 -6.70 0.85
CA ALA A 103 -16.21 -6.53 1.53
C ALA A 103 -16.06 -6.26 3.03
N ARG A 104 -14.87 -6.49 3.60
CA ARG A 104 -14.62 -6.47 5.05
C ARG A 104 -14.01 -5.16 5.53
N CYS A 105 -13.14 -4.53 4.73
CA CYS A 105 -12.45 -3.29 5.07
C CYS A 105 -12.13 -2.47 3.82
N ARG A 106 -11.54 -1.27 3.99
CA ARG A 106 -10.94 -0.48 2.91
C ARG A 106 -9.62 -1.11 2.48
N LEU A 107 -9.24 -0.91 1.22
CA LEU A 107 -7.98 -1.44 0.67
C LEU A 107 -7.14 -0.30 0.08
N LEU A 108 -5.85 -0.32 0.35
CA LEU A 108 -4.85 0.50 -0.33
C LEU A 108 -3.87 -0.44 -1.04
N LEU A 109 -3.86 -0.40 -2.37
CA LEU A 109 -3.09 -1.30 -3.22
C LEU A 109 -1.90 -0.52 -3.80
N GLU A 110 -0.70 -0.74 -3.25
CA GLU A 110 0.51 -0.14 -3.81
C GLU A 110 1.01 -0.94 -5.01
N ILE A 111 1.02 -0.34 -6.18
CA ILE A 111 1.58 -0.96 -7.38
C ILE A 111 3.10 -0.67 -7.42
N LYS A 112 3.91 -1.72 -7.29
CA LYS A 112 5.37 -1.65 -7.33
C LYS A 112 5.87 -1.55 -8.77
N ILE A 113 6.03 -0.33 -9.28
CA ILE A 113 6.64 -0.04 -10.58
C ILE A 113 8.03 0.54 -10.34
N ARG A 114 9.06 -0.08 -10.92
CA ARG A 114 10.45 0.32 -10.75
C ARG A 114 10.97 1.04 -11.98
N ASP A 115 11.88 2.01 -11.80
CA ASP A 115 12.41 2.85 -12.89
C ASP A 115 13.17 2.05 -13.96
N TRP A 116 13.77 0.92 -13.57
CA TRP A 116 14.48 0.00 -14.48
C TRP A 116 13.55 -1.00 -15.18
N GLU A 117 12.27 -1.08 -14.78
CA GLU A 117 11.29 -2.01 -15.34
C GLU A 117 10.77 -1.47 -16.69
N ALA A 118 10.56 -2.37 -17.66
CA ALA A 118 9.98 -1.99 -18.93
C ALA A 118 8.58 -1.35 -18.71
N ALA A 119 8.32 -0.21 -19.34
CA ALA A 119 7.06 0.53 -19.18
C ALA A 119 5.83 -0.38 -19.40
N ALA A 120 5.87 -1.25 -20.43
CA ALA A 120 4.79 -2.19 -20.72
C ALA A 120 4.46 -3.13 -19.56
N ARG A 121 5.47 -3.52 -18.73
CA ARG A 121 5.25 -4.36 -17.55
C ARG A 121 4.62 -3.57 -16.41
N GLY A 122 5.01 -2.32 -16.22
CA GLY A 122 4.35 -1.41 -15.28
C GLY A 122 2.88 -1.16 -15.68
N GLU A 123 2.62 -0.89 -16.94
CA GLU A 123 1.27 -0.72 -17.49
C GLU A 123 0.41 -1.99 -17.32
N LEU A 124 1.02 -3.16 -17.49
CA LEU A 124 0.33 -4.45 -17.27
C LEU A 124 -0.09 -4.61 -15.80
N LYS A 125 0.80 -4.29 -14.83
CA LYS A 125 0.45 -4.30 -13.39
C LYS A 125 -0.74 -3.39 -13.10
N VAL A 126 -0.70 -2.17 -13.60
CA VAL A 126 -1.78 -1.20 -13.44
C VAL A 126 -3.09 -1.76 -14.00
N ARG A 127 -3.07 -2.22 -15.25
CA ARG A 127 -4.26 -2.74 -15.92
C ARG A 127 -4.87 -3.91 -15.17
N GLN A 128 -4.06 -4.92 -14.82
CA GLN A 128 -4.55 -6.09 -14.06
C GLN A 128 -5.10 -5.71 -12.70
N THR A 129 -4.44 -4.79 -11.99
CA THR A 129 -4.95 -4.30 -10.69
C THR A 129 -6.31 -3.66 -10.85
N LEU A 130 -6.46 -2.74 -11.82
CA LEU A 130 -7.73 -2.05 -12.05
C LEU A 130 -8.83 -2.99 -12.57
N GLU A 131 -8.52 -3.98 -13.42
CA GLU A 131 -9.46 -5.00 -13.89
C GLU A 131 -9.97 -5.87 -12.73
N LEU A 132 -9.09 -6.31 -11.83
CA LEU A 132 -9.47 -7.11 -10.65
C LEU A 132 -10.31 -6.32 -9.64
N VAL A 133 -10.00 -5.06 -9.45
CA VAL A 133 -10.78 -4.16 -8.59
C VAL A 133 -12.15 -3.87 -9.21
N GLY A 134 -12.19 -3.74 -10.54
CA GLY A 134 -13.37 -3.33 -11.29
C GLY A 134 -13.61 -1.82 -11.21
N ALA A 135 -14.61 -1.35 -11.94
CA ALA A 135 -14.99 0.05 -11.92
C ALA A 135 -15.51 0.43 -10.52
N THR A 136 -14.83 1.39 -9.89
CA THR A 136 -15.26 1.97 -8.62
C THR A 136 -15.00 3.48 -8.65
N THR A 137 -15.90 4.22 -8.03
CA THR A 137 -15.77 5.67 -7.81
C THR A 137 -15.73 5.99 -6.31
N ASP A 138 -15.84 4.97 -5.46
CA ASP A 138 -15.77 5.14 -4.02
C ASP A 138 -14.30 5.00 -3.54
N ASP A 139 -13.99 5.66 -2.42
CA ASP A 139 -12.68 5.68 -1.80
C ASP A 139 -12.39 4.45 -0.90
N ARG A 140 -13.21 3.41 -1.01
CA ARG A 140 -13.00 2.18 -0.23
C ARG A 140 -11.81 1.38 -0.77
N ILE A 141 -11.48 1.56 -2.04
CA ILE A 141 -10.28 0.97 -2.64
C ILE A 141 -9.49 2.09 -3.29
N LEU A 142 -8.28 2.31 -2.79
CA LEU A 142 -7.31 3.26 -3.32
C LEU A 142 -6.19 2.49 -4.02
N VAL A 143 -5.69 3.02 -5.12
CA VAL A 143 -4.47 2.53 -5.77
C VAL A 143 -3.38 3.56 -5.58
N SER A 144 -2.21 3.11 -5.13
CA SER A 144 -1.05 3.99 -4.98
C SER A 144 0.18 3.46 -5.72
N SER A 145 1.12 4.34 -5.96
CA SER A 145 2.45 4.00 -6.50
C SER A 145 3.43 5.12 -6.19
N PHE A 146 4.72 4.80 -6.10
CA PHE A 146 5.83 5.76 -6.13
C PHE A 146 6.16 6.22 -7.55
N ASN A 147 5.61 5.56 -8.58
CA ASN A 147 5.89 5.85 -9.98
C ASN A 147 4.79 6.73 -10.60
N PRO A 148 5.06 8.03 -10.87
CA PRO A 148 4.06 8.93 -11.44
C PRO A 148 3.56 8.49 -12.82
N ALA A 149 4.43 7.91 -13.68
CA ALA A 149 4.04 7.48 -15.01
C ALA A 149 3.04 6.31 -14.98
N GLY A 150 3.16 5.41 -13.99
CA GLY A 150 2.17 4.37 -13.75
C GLY A 150 0.82 4.92 -13.34
N LEU A 151 0.79 5.99 -12.52
CA LEU A 151 -0.46 6.67 -12.14
C LEU A 151 -1.06 7.46 -13.32
N ASP A 152 -0.23 8.06 -14.19
CA ASP A 152 -0.72 8.67 -15.44
C ASP A 152 -1.39 7.63 -16.34
N TYR A 153 -0.80 6.43 -16.45
CA TYR A 153 -1.42 5.34 -17.17
C TYR A 153 -2.74 4.90 -16.52
N ALA A 154 -2.76 4.73 -15.20
CA ALA A 154 -3.96 4.39 -14.45
C ALA A 154 -5.09 5.41 -14.67
N HIS A 155 -4.77 6.71 -14.62
CA HIS A 155 -5.73 7.77 -14.89
C HIS A 155 -6.27 7.74 -16.32
N ARG A 156 -5.44 7.44 -17.32
CA ARG A 156 -5.90 7.33 -18.72
C ARG A 156 -6.90 6.19 -18.92
N VAL A 157 -6.68 5.04 -18.24
CA VAL A 157 -7.57 3.86 -18.41
C VAL A 157 -8.76 3.85 -17.47
N ALA A 158 -8.68 4.54 -16.33
CA ALA A 158 -9.74 4.65 -15.33
C ALA A 158 -9.78 6.04 -14.71
N PRO A 159 -10.26 7.10 -15.43
CA PRO A 159 -10.14 8.50 -15.00
C PRO A 159 -10.83 8.83 -13.67
N ALA A 160 -11.86 8.08 -13.28
CA ALA A 160 -12.62 8.29 -12.05
C ALA A 160 -12.05 7.51 -10.84
N PHE A 161 -11.02 6.69 -11.04
CA PHE A 161 -10.47 5.87 -9.97
C PHE A 161 -9.63 6.72 -9.00
N PRO A 162 -9.78 6.55 -7.67
CA PRO A 162 -9.00 7.32 -6.69
C PRO A 162 -7.55 6.85 -6.64
N LEU A 163 -6.64 7.68 -7.18
CA LEU A 163 -5.20 7.42 -7.30
C LEU A 163 -4.40 8.25 -6.30
N VAL A 164 -3.43 7.63 -5.65
CA VAL A 164 -2.57 8.25 -4.63
C VAL A 164 -1.10 8.13 -5.06
N LEU A 165 -0.38 9.25 -5.08
CA LEU A 165 1.07 9.23 -5.29
C LEU A 165 1.79 9.06 -3.96
N ASN A 166 2.67 8.04 -3.88
CA ASN A 166 3.55 7.85 -2.75
C ASN A 166 4.80 8.73 -2.92
N LEU A 167 5.21 9.42 -1.86
CA LEU A 167 6.43 10.23 -1.80
C LEU A 167 7.48 9.54 -0.94
N GLU A 168 8.72 9.48 -1.43
CA GLU A 168 9.86 8.98 -0.69
C GLU A 168 10.24 9.95 0.47
N PRO A 169 10.97 9.47 1.50
CA PRO A 169 11.34 10.30 2.66
C PRO A 169 12.18 11.54 2.35
N GLU A 170 12.86 11.58 1.20
CA GLU A 170 13.65 12.73 0.73
C GLU A 170 12.83 13.80 0.01
N HIS A 171 11.56 13.50 -0.35
CA HIS A 171 10.71 14.47 -1.03
C HIS A 171 10.18 15.54 -0.05
N ASP A 172 10.32 16.79 -0.45
CA ASP A 172 9.91 17.94 0.35
C ASP A 172 8.55 18.54 -0.10
N LEU A 173 8.19 19.68 0.50
CA LEU A 173 6.96 20.41 0.16
C LEU A 173 6.93 20.89 -1.30
N ASN A 174 8.09 21.20 -1.90
CA ASN A 174 8.15 21.63 -3.31
C ASN A 174 7.93 20.47 -4.25
N ASP A 175 8.42 19.27 -3.90
CA ASP A 175 8.16 18.05 -4.66
C ASP A 175 6.68 17.68 -4.62
N ALA A 176 6.05 17.78 -3.44
CA ALA A 176 4.61 17.58 -3.29
C ALA A 176 3.80 18.57 -4.12
N ARG A 177 4.19 19.86 -4.10
CA ARG A 177 3.54 20.91 -4.92
C ARG A 177 3.66 20.62 -6.39
N ARG A 178 4.87 20.28 -6.87
CA ARG A 178 5.15 19.95 -8.27
C ARG A 178 4.33 18.73 -8.71
N ALA A 179 4.29 17.68 -7.89
CA ALA A 179 3.50 16.49 -8.19
C ALA A 179 2.03 16.82 -8.39
N LEU A 180 1.44 17.62 -7.50
CA LEU A 180 0.04 18.03 -7.61
C LEU A 180 -0.24 18.99 -8.78
N ASP A 181 0.74 19.77 -9.20
CA ASP A 181 0.65 20.65 -10.37
C ASP A 181 0.67 19.82 -11.67
N MET A 182 1.53 18.80 -11.72
CA MET A 182 1.66 17.92 -12.88
C MET A 182 0.52 16.90 -12.99
N GLN A 183 0.01 16.42 -11.85
CA GLN A 183 -1.02 15.37 -11.76
C GLN A 183 -2.22 15.85 -10.92
N PRO A 184 -3.00 16.84 -11.41
CA PRO A 184 -4.12 17.42 -10.66
C PRO A 184 -5.26 16.42 -10.41
N TYR A 185 -5.31 15.32 -11.14
CA TYR A 185 -6.29 14.24 -10.98
C TYR A 185 -6.07 13.40 -9.73
N LEU A 186 -4.88 13.44 -9.10
CA LEU A 186 -4.60 12.64 -7.90
C LEU A 186 -5.64 12.87 -6.81
N HIS A 187 -6.12 11.78 -6.21
CA HIS A 187 -6.98 11.80 -5.03
C HIS A 187 -6.24 12.38 -3.82
N GLY A 188 -4.96 12.04 -3.66
CA GLY A 188 -4.12 12.50 -2.56
C GLY A 188 -2.66 12.09 -2.71
N LEU A 189 -1.90 12.38 -1.64
CA LEU A 189 -0.51 11.93 -1.49
C LEU A 189 -0.40 11.02 -0.26
N CYS A 190 0.50 10.03 -0.36
CA CYS A 190 0.93 9.20 0.76
C CYS A 190 2.42 9.45 0.98
N MET A 191 2.82 9.92 2.16
CA MET A 191 4.18 10.33 2.44
C MET A 191 4.75 9.69 3.70
N HIS A 192 6.07 9.68 3.80
CA HIS A 192 6.72 9.22 5.03
C HIS A 192 6.41 10.20 6.18
N ILE A 193 6.17 9.67 7.38
CA ILE A 193 5.77 10.49 8.55
C ILE A 193 6.80 11.56 8.91
N SER A 194 8.08 11.39 8.58
CA SER A 194 9.13 12.38 8.87
C SER A 194 8.98 13.67 8.06
N THR A 195 8.36 13.60 6.86
CA THR A 195 8.15 14.76 5.97
C THR A 195 6.81 15.46 6.17
N LEU A 196 5.92 14.87 7.00
CA LEU A 196 4.64 15.49 7.32
C LEU A 196 4.82 16.65 8.30
N ASP A 197 4.34 17.83 7.95
CA ASP A 197 4.27 19.01 8.81
C ASP A 197 3.00 19.84 8.52
N ALA A 198 2.84 20.97 9.20
CA ALA A 198 1.67 21.82 9.04
C ALA A 198 1.60 22.45 7.64
N ASP A 199 2.73 22.75 7.02
CA ASP A 199 2.77 23.35 5.67
C ASP A 199 2.36 22.32 4.60
N MET A 200 2.81 21.08 4.75
CA MET A 200 2.38 19.97 3.89
C MET A 200 0.87 19.74 4.01
N VAL A 201 0.34 19.71 5.24
CA VAL A 201 -1.11 19.59 5.49
C VAL A 201 -1.86 20.77 4.86
N ALA A 202 -1.38 22.00 5.04
CA ALA A 202 -2.00 23.20 4.47
C ALA A 202 -2.04 23.15 2.93
N LEU A 203 -0.94 22.70 2.29
CA LEU A 203 -0.86 22.53 0.84
C LEU A 203 -1.93 21.55 0.34
N LEU A 204 -2.01 20.36 0.95
CA LEU A 204 -2.93 19.30 0.53
C LEU A 204 -4.39 19.68 0.78
N ARG A 205 -4.70 20.23 1.96
CA ARG A 205 -6.05 20.70 2.30
C ARG A 205 -6.48 21.86 1.41
N GLY A 206 -5.59 22.81 1.11
CA GLY A 206 -5.85 23.92 0.19
C GLY A 206 -6.16 23.50 -1.24
N ARG A 207 -5.73 22.27 -1.62
CA ARG A 207 -6.02 21.67 -2.93
C ARG A 207 -7.10 20.58 -2.87
N ASN A 208 -7.77 20.42 -1.75
CA ASN A 208 -8.77 19.40 -1.50
C ASN A 208 -8.26 17.96 -1.78
N LYS A 209 -7.04 17.67 -1.31
CA LYS A 209 -6.39 16.36 -1.48
C LYS A 209 -6.38 15.58 -0.18
N SER A 210 -6.52 14.25 -0.29
CA SER A 210 -6.37 13.31 0.82
C SER A 210 -4.92 13.22 1.27
N ILE A 211 -4.72 13.01 2.57
CA ILE A 211 -3.42 12.91 3.24
C ILE A 211 -3.30 11.52 3.85
N ALA A 212 -2.42 10.69 3.29
CA ALA A 212 -2.03 9.42 3.89
C ALA A 212 -0.58 9.49 4.37
N VAL A 213 -0.25 8.77 5.43
CA VAL A 213 1.14 8.71 5.96
C VAL A 213 1.56 7.30 6.29
N TYR A 214 2.83 6.99 6.00
CA TYR A 214 3.51 5.74 6.31
C TYR A 214 4.90 6.01 6.94
N THR A 215 5.51 5.16 7.74
CA THR A 215 4.85 4.17 8.56
C THR A 215 4.87 4.67 9.99
N CYS A 216 3.73 4.82 10.62
CA CYS A 216 3.60 5.38 11.97
C CYS A 216 3.61 4.25 13.01
N ASN A 217 4.72 4.04 13.72
CA ASN A 217 4.94 2.90 14.60
C ASN A 217 5.25 3.29 16.06
N THR A 218 5.81 4.49 16.27
CA THR A 218 6.07 5.02 17.61
C THR A 218 4.90 5.88 18.11
N ASP A 219 4.86 6.13 19.43
CA ASP A 219 3.83 7.02 20.03
C ASP A 219 3.91 8.42 19.44
N GLU A 220 5.13 8.93 19.22
CA GLU A 220 5.38 10.24 18.65
C GLU A 220 4.87 10.34 17.20
N GLU A 221 5.16 9.36 16.36
CA GLU A 221 4.74 9.33 14.96
C GLU A 221 3.20 9.23 14.85
N ILE A 222 2.59 8.32 15.61
CA ILE A 222 1.13 8.17 15.65
C ILE A 222 0.48 9.47 16.16
N SER A 223 0.97 10.03 17.28
CA SER A 223 0.44 11.26 17.84
C SER A 223 0.54 12.42 16.85
N ARG A 224 1.70 12.56 16.18
CA ARG A 224 1.93 13.60 15.17
C ARG A 224 0.93 13.50 14.02
N ALA A 225 0.72 12.30 13.46
CA ALA A 225 -0.24 12.06 12.39
C ALA A 225 -1.67 12.42 12.83
N LEU A 226 -2.07 12.01 14.04
CA LEU A 226 -3.40 12.29 14.59
C LEU A 226 -3.62 13.78 14.85
N VAL A 227 -2.63 14.48 15.45
CA VAL A 227 -2.70 15.93 15.73
C VAL A 227 -2.77 16.74 14.44
N LEU A 228 -2.02 16.36 13.41
CA LEU A 228 -2.05 17.00 12.09
C LEU A 228 -3.29 16.65 11.27
N GLY A 229 -4.11 15.70 11.73
CA GLY A 229 -5.41 15.39 11.16
C GLY A 229 -5.31 14.75 9.77
N VAL A 230 -4.43 13.76 9.60
CA VAL A 230 -4.34 12.98 8.36
C VAL A 230 -5.61 12.16 8.12
N ASP A 231 -5.90 11.83 6.86
CA ASP A 231 -7.06 11.01 6.52
C ASP A 231 -6.77 9.52 6.74
N VAL A 232 -5.56 9.07 6.40
CA VAL A 232 -5.12 7.67 6.54
C VAL A 232 -3.77 7.60 7.25
N LEU A 233 -3.70 6.79 8.31
CA LEU A 233 -2.50 6.45 9.05
C LEU A 233 -2.19 4.97 8.80
N ILE A 234 -1.04 4.68 8.19
CA ILE A 234 -0.58 3.33 7.86
C ILE A 234 0.45 2.91 8.92
N SER A 235 0.24 1.74 9.58
CA SER A 235 1.05 1.31 10.71
C SER A 235 1.32 -0.19 10.72
N ASP A 236 2.54 -0.57 11.15
CA ASP A 236 2.91 -1.94 11.47
C ASP A 236 2.30 -2.42 12.82
N VAL A 237 1.82 -1.46 13.63
CA VAL A 237 1.25 -1.71 14.96
C VAL A 237 -0.18 -1.15 15.05
N PRO A 238 -1.10 -1.65 14.19
CA PRO A 238 -2.42 -1.04 14.02
C PRO A 238 -3.24 -1.03 15.31
N GLN A 239 -3.10 -2.03 16.19
CA GLN A 239 -3.77 -2.04 17.50
C GLN A 239 -3.40 -0.83 18.35
N LYS A 240 -2.10 -0.49 18.39
CA LYS A 240 -1.59 0.69 19.12
C LYS A 240 -2.13 1.99 18.52
N ALA A 241 -2.09 2.10 17.18
CA ALA A 241 -2.62 3.27 16.49
C ALA A 241 -4.11 3.49 16.76
N LEU A 242 -4.92 2.42 16.76
CA LEU A 242 -6.32 2.46 17.15
C LEU A 242 -6.53 2.93 18.59
N GLN A 243 -5.78 2.38 19.54
CA GLN A 243 -5.85 2.77 20.95
C GLN A 243 -5.52 4.26 21.17
N MET A 244 -4.54 4.80 20.42
CA MET A 244 -4.17 6.21 20.52
C MET A 244 -5.20 7.13 19.85
N ARG A 245 -5.75 6.71 18.73
CA ARG A 245 -6.80 7.46 18.01
C ARG A 245 -8.10 7.59 18.80
N ASP A 246 -8.47 6.54 19.53
CA ASP A 246 -9.79 6.41 20.18
C ASP A 246 -9.79 6.88 21.66
N ARG A 247 -8.65 7.45 22.13
CA ARG A 247 -8.53 8.15 23.44
C ARG A 247 -9.11 9.56 23.34
#